data_cd760b80c89f443c376e0831fe280066
#
_entry.id   cd760b80c89f443c376e0831fe280066
#
_cell.length_a   1.000
_cell.length_b   1.000
_cell.length_c   1.000
_cell.angle_alpha   90.00
_cell.angle_beta   90.00
_cell.angle_gamma   90.00
#
_symmetry.space_group_name_H-M   'P 1'
#
loop_
_entity.id
_entity.type
_entity.pdbx_description
1 polymer ?
#
loop_
_entity_poly.entity_id
_entity_poly.type
_entity_poly.pdbx_seq_one_letter_code
_entity_poly.pdbx_strand_id
1 'polypeptide(L)'
;MKNSCASRELSVGELARRAGVAVSALHFYETKGLISSQRNAGNQRRFSRETLRRVVVIKIAQRVGIPLAEIARALQTLPAGRSPSAADWARLSAQWKEDLTERIDKLLLLRDQLDGCIGCGCLSLQACPLRNPGDQLSAEGPGAHWLDAEGREHDG
;
A
#
# COMPACT_ATOMS: atom_id res chain seq x y z
N MET A 1 -1.16 35.24 -20.93
CA MET A 1 -2.09 34.14 -21.18
C MET A 1 -2.14 33.25 -19.93
N LYS A 2 -3.20 33.35 -19.17
CA LYS A 2 -3.36 32.60 -17.92
C LYS A 2 -3.67 31.12 -18.29
N ASN A 3 -2.81 30.19 -17.87
CA ASN A 3 -3.00 28.74 -18.03
C ASN A 3 -4.33 28.29 -17.41
N SER A 4 -5.37 28.22 -18.21
CA SER A 4 -6.71 27.74 -17.87
C SER A 4 -6.78 26.20 -17.67
N CYS A 5 -5.68 25.55 -17.35
CA CYS A 5 -5.61 24.11 -17.19
C CYS A 5 -5.89 23.62 -15.76
N ALA A 6 -5.98 24.52 -14.78
CA ALA A 6 -6.03 24.18 -13.35
C ALA A 6 -7.41 23.99 -12.75
N SER A 7 -8.52 24.30 -13.46
CA SER A 7 -9.86 24.42 -12.84
C SER A 7 -10.97 23.57 -13.47
N ARG A 8 -10.64 22.60 -14.34
CA ARG A 8 -11.70 21.76 -14.90
C ARG A 8 -11.97 20.57 -13.99
N GLU A 9 -13.04 20.65 -13.24
CA GLU A 9 -13.59 19.53 -12.49
C GLU A 9 -14.00 18.39 -13.42
N LEU A 10 -13.86 17.17 -12.95
CA LEU A 10 -14.20 15.95 -13.68
C LEU A 10 -15.55 15.41 -13.20
N SER A 11 -16.39 14.96 -14.12
CA SER A 11 -17.53 14.12 -13.78
C SER A 11 -17.06 12.73 -13.34
N VAL A 12 -17.93 11.95 -12.70
CA VAL A 12 -17.63 10.59 -12.29
C VAL A 12 -17.22 9.71 -13.47
N GLY A 13 -17.89 9.85 -14.62
CA GLY A 13 -17.59 9.10 -15.84
C GLY A 13 -16.24 9.49 -16.45
N GLU A 14 -15.91 10.79 -16.46
CA GLU A 14 -14.60 11.27 -16.93
C GLU A 14 -13.46 10.76 -16.03
N LEU A 15 -13.66 10.82 -14.70
CA LEU A 15 -12.69 10.32 -13.75
C LEU A 15 -12.48 8.81 -13.91
N ALA A 16 -13.55 8.04 -13.99
CA ALA A 16 -13.52 6.59 -14.20
C ALA A 16 -12.77 6.20 -15.46
N ARG A 17 -13.10 6.82 -16.59
CA ARG A 17 -12.44 6.57 -17.88
C ARG A 17 -10.96 6.93 -17.83
N ARG A 18 -10.58 8.07 -17.25
CA ARG A 18 -9.18 8.52 -17.21
C ARG A 18 -8.33 7.72 -16.25
N ALA A 19 -8.90 7.27 -15.14
CA ALA A 19 -8.21 6.41 -14.17
C ALA A 19 -8.21 4.93 -14.59
N GLY A 20 -9.06 4.56 -15.54
CA GLY A 20 -9.24 3.18 -15.97
C GLY A 20 -9.82 2.29 -14.87
N VAL A 21 -10.82 2.81 -14.14
CA VAL A 21 -11.57 2.10 -13.10
C VAL A 21 -13.06 2.15 -13.36
N ALA A 22 -13.84 1.23 -12.79
CA ALA A 22 -15.29 1.28 -12.85
C ALA A 22 -15.84 2.44 -12.00
N VAL A 23 -16.98 2.99 -12.39
CA VAL A 23 -17.69 4.03 -11.60
C VAL A 23 -18.03 3.51 -10.19
N SER A 24 -18.40 2.23 -10.06
CA SER A 24 -18.66 1.59 -8.77
C SER A 24 -17.43 1.60 -7.85
N ALA A 25 -16.23 1.45 -8.39
CA ALA A 25 -15.00 1.56 -7.62
C ALA A 25 -14.79 2.97 -7.06
N LEU A 26 -15.13 4.01 -7.83
CA LEU A 26 -15.06 5.40 -7.36
C LEU A 26 -16.05 5.66 -6.23
N HIS A 27 -17.28 5.15 -6.33
CA HIS A 27 -18.25 5.25 -5.24
C HIS A 27 -17.77 4.52 -3.99
N PHE A 28 -17.18 3.36 -4.16
CA PHE A 28 -16.59 2.61 -3.05
C PHE A 28 -15.43 3.38 -2.38
N TYR A 29 -14.51 3.96 -3.17
CA TYR A 29 -13.42 4.78 -2.63
C TYR A 29 -13.92 6.02 -1.91
N GLU A 30 -14.99 6.66 -2.41
CA GLU A 30 -15.64 7.79 -1.75
C GLU A 30 -16.26 7.36 -0.41
N THR A 31 -17.00 6.25 -0.38
CA THR A 31 -17.58 5.68 0.85
C THR A 31 -16.51 5.33 1.90
N LYS A 32 -15.32 4.90 1.45
CA LYS A 32 -14.17 4.62 2.33
C LYS A 32 -13.35 5.86 2.70
N GLY A 33 -13.75 7.06 2.25
CA GLY A 33 -13.05 8.29 2.55
C GLY A 33 -11.68 8.46 1.86
N LEU A 34 -11.38 7.64 0.84
CA LEU A 34 -10.13 7.70 0.08
C LEU A 34 -10.10 8.87 -0.88
N ILE A 35 -11.27 9.22 -1.42
CA ILE A 35 -11.50 10.36 -2.31
C ILE A 35 -12.74 11.12 -1.86
N SER A 36 -12.84 12.37 -2.28
CA SER A 36 -14.02 13.20 -2.03
C SER A 36 -14.52 13.85 -3.31
N SER A 37 -15.80 14.08 -3.39
CA SER A 37 -16.45 14.85 -4.45
C SER A 37 -17.12 16.10 -3.88
N GLN A 38 -17.31 17.09 -4.73
CA GLN A 38 -18.21 18.21 -4.50
C GLN A 38 -19.47 18.02 -5.35
N ARG A 39 -20.57 18.65 -4.94
CA ARG A 39 -21.80 18.65 -5.76
C ARG A 39 -21.96 20.02 -6.44
N ASN A 40 -22.20 19.99 -7.74
CA ASN A 40 -22.51 21.20 -8.48
C ASN A 40 -24.00 21.62 -8.24
N ALA A 41 -24.41 22.73 -8.85
CA ALA A 41 -25.78 23.25 -8.77
C ALA A 41 -26.84 22.24 -9.24
N GLY A 42 -26.49 21.31 -10.14
CA GLY A 42 -27.35 20.22 -10.61
C GLY A 42 -27.28 18.95 -9.74
N ASN A 43 -26.74 19.04 -8.51
CA ASN A 43 -26.59 17.92 -7.59
C ASN A 43 -25.72 16.76 -8.12
N GLN A 44 -24.88 17.01 -9.14
CA GLN A 44 -23.99 16.02 -9.73
C GLN A 44 -22.63 16.04 -9.04
N ARG A 45 -22.05 14.86 -8.82
CA ARG A 45 -20.69 14.73 -8.28
C ARG A 45 -19.66 15.31 -9.23
N ARG A 46 -18.77 16.14 -8.66
CA ARG A 46 -17.62 16.72 -9.35
C ARG A 46 -16.36 16.42 -8.55
N PHE A 47 -15.32 16.04 -9.25
CA PHE A 47 -14.03 15.66 -8.67
C PHE A 47 -12.95 16.62 -9.14
N SER A 48 -12.06 17.00 -8.25
CA SER A 48 -10.87 17.77 -8.62
C SER A 48 -9.93 16.91 -9.49
N ARG A 49 -9.09 17.56 -10.27
CA ARG A 49 -8.06 16.83 -11.06
C ARG A 49 -7.07 16.06 -10.19
N GLU A 50 -6.86 16.52 -8.98
CA GLU A 50 -6.04 15.83 -7.99
C GLU A 50 -6.62 14.47 -7.62
N THR A 51 -7.94 14.35 -7.56
CA THR A 51 -8.62 13.07 -7.30
C THR A 51 -8.20 12.00 -8.31
N LEU A 52 -7.93 12.37 -9.57
CA LEU A 52 -7.42 11.45 -10.57
C LEU A 52 -6.08 10.83 -10.12
N ARG A 53 -5.16 11.63 -9.58
CA ARG A 53 -3.88 11.14 -9.08
C ARG A 53 -4.07 10.18 -7.92
N ARG A 54 -4.94 10.52 -6.95
CA ARG A 54 -5.28 9.63 -5.84
C ARG A 54 -5.82 8.29 -6.32
N VAL A 55 -6.78 8.29 -7.24
CA VAL A 55 -7.39 7.06 -7.79
C VAL A 55 -6.33 6.21 -8.51
N VAL A 56 -5.45 6.81 -9.29
CA VAL A 56 -4.37 6.07 -9.98
C VAL A 56 -3.42 5.42 -8.96
N VAL A 57 -3.04 6.15 -7.91
CA VAL A 57 -2.19 5.61 -6.83
C VAL A 57 -2.88 4.44 -6.12
N ILE A 58 -4.16 4.59 -5.77
CA ILE A 58 -4.95 3.51 -5.14
C ILE A 58 -4.96 2.26 -6.04
N LYS A 59 -5.27 2.44 -7.34
CA LYS A 59 -5.32 1.33 -8.30
C LYS A 59 -3.99 0.59 -8.42
N ILE A 60 -2.89 1.32 -8.55
CA ILE A 60 -1.55 0.72 -8.67
C ILE A 60 -1.20 -0.04 -7.40
N ALA A 61 -1.42 0.54 -6.23
CA ALA A 61 -1.13 -0.07 -4.95
C ALA A 61 -1.95 -1.36 -4.73
N GLN A 62 -3.24 -1.35 -5.07
CA GLN A 62 -4.07 -2.56 -4.99
C GLN A 62 -3.59 -3.67 -5.94
N ARG A 63 -3.10 -3.32 -7.13
CA ARG A 63 -2.59 -4.32 -8.08
C ARG A 63 -1.35 -5.06 -7.57
N VAL A 64 -0.54 -4.45 -6.74
CA VAL A 64 0.62 -5.09 -6.10
C VAL A 64 0.29 -5.66 -4.72
N GLY A 65 -0.99 -5.73 -4.37
CA GLY A 65 -1.47 -6.40 -3.16
C GLY A 65 -1.37 -5.58 -1.88
N ILE A 66 -1.21 -4.25 -1.96
CA ILE A 66 -1.26 -3.40 -0.76
C ILE A 66 -2.71 -3.32 -0.26
N PRO A 67 -2.97 -3.64 1.01
CA PRO A 67 -4.30 -3.54 1.60
C PRO A 67 -4.87 -2.13 1.54
N LEU A 68 -6.16 -2.00 1.26
CA LEU A 68 -6.82 -0.69 1.14
C LEU A 68 -6.70 0.16 2.40
N ALA A 69 -6.65 -0.47 3.57
CA ALA A 69 -6.45 0.23 4.84
C ALA A 69 -5.06 0.89 4.94
N GLU A 70 -4.02 0.26 4.42
CA GLU A 70 -2.67 0.84 4.35
C GLU A 70 -2.64 2.00 3.35
N ILE A 71 -3.27 1.84 2.19
CA ILE A 71 -3.40 2.90 1.19
C ILE A 71 -4.14 4.11 1.81
N ALA A 72 -5.22 3.86 2.55
CA ALA A 72 -5.98 4.92 3.22
C ALA A 72 -5.11 5.70 4.23
N ARG A 73 -4.36 5.00 5.07
CA ARG A 73 -3.43 5.62 6.03
C ARG A 73 -2.39 6.48 5.34
N ALA A 74 -1.78 5.99 4.28
CA ALA A 74 -0.81 6.74 3.51
C ALA A 74 -1.43 8.01 2.90
N LEU A 75 -2.60 7.91 2.28
CA LEU A 75 -3.29 9.06 1.68
C LEU A 75 -3.79 10.08 2.70
N GLN A 76 -4.05 9.67 3.95
CA GLN A 76 -4.42 10.58 5.05
C GLN A 76 -3.27 11.51 5.48
N THR A 77 -2.02 11.20 5.16
CA THR A 77 -0.88 12.11 5.39
C THR A 77 -0.90 13.33 4.47
N LEU A 78 -1.68 13.30 3.39
CA LEU A 78 -1.88 14.43 2.51
C LEU A 78 -2.84 15.45 3.15
N PRO A 79 -2.62 16.75 2.92
CA PRO A 79 -3.48 17.78 3.49
C PRO A 79 -4.93 17.65 3.01
N ALA A 80 -5.89 17.80 3.94
CA ALA A 80 -7.32 17.74 3.64
C ALA A 80 -7.91 19.10 3.20
N GLY A 81 -7.37 20.21 3.70
CA GLY A 81 -7.91 21.56 3.48
C GLY A 81 -7.41 22.29 2.24
N ARG A 82 -6.49 21.71 1.51
CA ARG A 82 -5.91 22.27 0.28
C ARG A 82 -5.46 21.17 -0.67
N SER A 83 -5.25 21.50 -1.94
CA SER A 83 -4.62 20.57 -2.87
C SER A 83 -3.19 20.25 -2.43
N PRO A 84 -2.78 18.97 -2.37
CA PRO A 84 -1.43 18.59 -2.05
C PRO A 84 -0.42 19.17 -3.03
N SER A 85 0.64 19.70 -2.51
CA SER A 85 1.78 20.21 -3.28
C SER A 85 2.68 19.06 -3.76
N ALA A 86 3.64 19.38 -4.64
CA ALA A 86 4.67 18.42 -5.04
C ALA A 86 5.47 17.89 -3.83
N ALA A 87 5.73 18.76 -2.83
CA ALA A 87 6.42 18.37 -1.60
C ALA A 87 5.58 17.41 -0.74
N ASP A 88 4.25 17.58 -0.67
CA ASP A 88 3.37 16.66 0.05
C ASP A 88 3.40 15.27 -0.59
N TRP A 89 3.32 15.20 -1.92
CA TRP A 89 3.45 13.94 -2.66
C TRP A 89 4.84 13.30 -2.51
N ALA A 90 5.90 14.11 -2.47
CA ALA A 90 7.26 13.61 -2.28
C ALA A 90 7.43 12.97 -0.90
N ARG A 91 6.89 13.58 0.16
CA ARG A 91 6.92 12.99 1.52
C ARG A 91 6.18 11.66 1.58
N LEU A 92 4.96 11.60 1.03
CA LEU A 92 4.20 10.35 0.94
C LEU A 92 4.97 9.28 0.17
N SER A 93 5.59 9.65 -0.96
CA SER A 93 6.36 8.71 -1.78
C SER A 93 7.61 8.21 -1.06
N ALA A 94 8.29 9.05 -0.29
CA ALA A 94 9.46 8.65 0.49
C ALA A 94 9.08 7.63 1.57
N GLN A 95 8.06 7.93 2.38
CA GLN A 95 7.56 7.03 3.40
C GLN A 95 7.13 5.69 2.78
N TRP A 96 6.36 5.73 1.72
CA TRP A 96 5.88 4.52 1.05
C TRP A 96 7.00 3.70 0.42
N LYS A 97 8.07 4.35 -0.03
CA LYS A 97 9.25 3.65 -0.52
C LYS A 97 9.93 2.84 0.59
N GLU A 98 10.03 3.39 1.80
CA GLU A 98 10.56 2.69 2.96
C GLU A 98 9.70 1.48 3.33
N ASP A 99 8.38 1.68 3.48
CA ASP A 99 7.42 0.62 3.79
C ASP A 99 7.46 -0.52 2.75
N LEU A 100 7.56 -0.16 1.46
CA LEU A 100 7.65 -1.14 0.37
C LEU A 100 9.00 -1.87 0.35
N THR A 101 10.10 -1.20 0.68
CA THR A 101 11.42 -1.83 0.76
C THR A 101 11.42 -2.87 1.87
N GLU A 102 10.96 -2.54 3.07
CA GLU A 102 10.81 -3.48 4.18
C GLU A 102 9.95 -4.71 3.78
N ARG A 103 8.85 -4.48 3.08
CA ARG A 103 7.99 -5.57 2.61
C ARG A 103 8.67 -6.46 1.57
N ILE A 104 9.47 -5.87 0.67
CA ILE A 104 10.26 -6.63 -0.31
C ILE A 104 11.27 -7.51 0.41
N ASP A 105 11.97 -6.98 1.40
CA ASP A 105 12.98 -7.71 2.15
C ASP A 105 12.35 -8.90 2.90
N LYS A 106 11.21 -8.69 3.56
CA LYS A 106 10.45 -9.77 4.20
C LYS A 106 9.96 -10.85 3.21
N LEU A 107 9.54 -10.45 2.00
CA LEU A 107 9.13 -11.39 0.96
C LEU A 107 10.32 -12.18 0.39
N LEU A 108 11.48 -11.55 0.23
CA LEU A 108 12.70 -12.23 -0.20
C LEU A 108 13.15 -13.25 0.84
N LEU A 109 13.14 -12.87 2.12
CA LEU A 109 13.46 -13.76 3.22
C LEU A 109 12.51 -14.98 3.23
N LEU A 110 11.19 -14.76 3.12
CA LEU A 110 10.21 -15.83 3.06
C LEU A 110 10.45 -16.76 1.86
N ARG A 111 10.70 -16.20 0.67
CA ARG A 111 10.99 -16.98 -0.54
C ARG A 111 12.18 -17.91 -0.34
N ASP A 112 13.29 -17.36 0.16
CA ASP A 112 14.54 -18.11 0.31
C ASP A 112 14.43 -19.19 1.39
N GLN A 113 13.60 -18.96 2.39
CA GLN A 113 13.31 -19.95 3.42
C GLN A 113 12.41 -21.09 2.93
N LEU A 114 11.42 -20.76 2.07
CA LEU A 114 10.57 -21.79 1.47
C LEU A 114 11.38 -22.72 0.58
N ASP A 115 12.31 -22.19 -0.22
CA ASP A 115 13.20 -23.01 -1.04
C ASP A 115 14.04 -23.99 -0.19
N GLY A 116 14.57 -23.50 0.92
CA GLY A 116 15.32 -24.35 1.86
C GLY A 116 14.46 -25.43 2.53
N CYS A 117 13.22 -25.12 2.87
CA CYS A 117 12.28 -26.07 3.50
C CYS A 117 11.75 -27.11 2.52
N ILE A 118 11.44 -26.72 1.28
CA ILE A 118 10.97 -27.65 0.23
C ILE A 118 12.09 -28.59 -0.17
N GLY A 119 13.34 -28.11 -0.26
CA GLY A 119 14.49 -28.92 -0.64
C GLY A 119 14.89 -29.99 0.37
N CYS A 120 14.66 -29.78 1.67
CA CYS A 120 15.05 -30.74 2.70
C CYS A 120 13.97 -31.79 3.01
N GLY A 121 12.74 -31.64 2.54
CA GLY A 121 11.63 -32.55 2.81
C GLY A 121 11.14 -32.58 4.27
N CYS A 122 11.57 -31.65 5.10
CA CYS A 122 11.11 -31.49 6.48
C CYS A 122 9.64 -31.06 6.51
N LEU A 123 8.76 -31.84 7.15
CA LEU A 123 7.34 -31.53 7.30
C LEU A 123 7.03 -30.68 8.54
N SER A 124 7.99 -30.44 9.42
CA SER A 124 7.82 -29.67 10.66
C SER A 124 8.85 -28.56 10.77
N LEU A 125 8.39 -27.32 10.74
CA LEU A 125 9.23 -26.14 11.00
C LEU A 125 9.72 -26.08 12.45
N GLN A 126 8.97 -26.66 13.40
CA GLN A 126 9.30 -26.67 14.82
C GLN A 126 10.47 -27.62 15.14
N ALA A 127 10.61 -28.70 14.40
CA ALA A 127 11.66 -29.68 14.59
C ALA A 127 12.80 -29.62 13.56
N CYS A 128 12.85 -28.56 12.74
CA CYS A 128 13.87 -28.42 11.71
C CYS A 128 15.27 -28.20 12.33
N PRO A 129 16.25 -29.12 12.13
CA PRO A 129 17.56 -29.00 12.78
C PRO A 129 18.37 -27.79 12.31
N LEU A 130 18.09 -27.27 11.12
CA LEU A 130 18.80 -26.11 10.54
C LEU A 130 18.21 -24.78 10.98
N ARG A 131 16.90 -24.73 11.29
CA ARG A 131 16.22 -23.47 11.59
C ARG A 131 15.72 -23.35 13.01
N ASN A 132 15.44 -24.49 13.66
CA ASN A 132 15.01 -24.54 15.05
C ASN A 132 15.60 -25.79 15.74
N PRO A 133 16.92 -25.85 15.91
CA PRO A 133 17.58 -27.01 16.52
C PRO A 133 17.12 -27.16 17.96
N GLY A 134 16.54 -28.33 18.29
CA GLY A 134 16.07 -28.63 19.65
C GLY A 134 14.83 -27.84 20.07
N ASP A 135 14.08 -27.29 19.13
CA ASP A 135 12.84 -26.51 19.37
C ASP A 135 13.04 -25.30 20.31
N GLN A 136 14.18 -24.65 20.21
CA GLN A 136 14.55 -23.53 21.09
C GLN A 136 13.63 -22.33 20.93
N LEU A 137 13.06 -22.12 19.73
CA LEU A 137 12.14 -21.00 19.46
C LEU A 137 10.81 -21.12 20.22
N SER A 138 10.44 -22.32 20.68
CA SER A 138 9.24 -22.51 21.51
C SER A 138 9.33 -21.77 22.86
N ALA A 139 10.56 -21.52 23.35
CA ALA A 139 10.81 -20.76 24.56
C ALA A 139 10.58 -19.25 24.41
N GLU A 140 10.59 -18.75 23.18
CA GLU A 140 10.40 -17.32 22.87
C GLU A 140 8.92 -16.92 22.74
N GLY A 141 8.01 -17.90 22.86
CA GLY A 141 6.56 -17.69 22.76
C GLY A 141 5.97 -18.09 21.42
N PRO A 142 4.67 -17.92 21.21
CA PRO A 142 4.02 -18.24 19.94
C PRO A 142 4.33 -17.20 18.88
N GLY A 143 4.63 -17.61 17.65
CA GLY A 143 4.82 -16.72 16.50
C GLY A 143 5.96 -17.14 15.58
N ALA A 144 6.12 -16.41 14.51
CA ALA A 144 7.18 -16.61 13.52
C ALA A 144 8.41 -15.77 13.86
N HIS A 145 9.03 -16.02 15.00
CA HIS A 145 10.12 -15.21 15.58
C HIS A 145 11.28 -14.92 14.63
N TRP A 146 11.52 -15.77 13.66
CA TRP A 146 12.55 -15.60 12.65
C TRP A 146 12.19 -14.57 11.55
N LEU A 147 10.92 -14.21 11.39
CA LEU A 147 10.48 -13.11 10.52
C LEU A 147 10.62 -11.75 11.20
N ASP A 148 10.61 -11.74 12.52
CA ASP A 148 10.65 -10.52 13.34
C ASP A 148 12.08 -10.23 13.86
N ALA A 149 13.02 -11.13 13.63
CA ALA A 149 14.42 -10.98 14.05
C ALA A 149 15.21 -10.10 13.08
N GLU A 150 14.77 -8.86 12.87
CA GLU A 150 15.63 -7.82 12.33
C GLU A 150 16.64 -7.42 13.39
N GLY A 151 17.92 -7.72 13.14
CA GLY A 151 19.02 -7.13 13.87
C GLY A 151 19.90 -8.04 14.72
N ARG A 152 19.87 -9.35 14.58
CA ARG A 152 20.96 -10.18 15.12
C ARG A 152 21.98 -10.40 14.02
N GLU A 153 22.98 -9.50 14.01
CA GLU A 153 24.23 -9.66 13.28
C GLU A 153 24.80 -11.05 13.52
N HIS A 154 25.15 -11.72 12.45
CA HIS A 154 26.01 -12.88 12.49
C HIS A 154 27.41 -12.41 12.95
N ASP A 155 27.64 -12.39 14.26
CA ASP A 155 28.96 -12.43 14.83
C ASP A 155 29.36 -13.90 15.02
N GLY A 156 30.43 -14.30 14.30
CA GLY A 156 31.12 -15.56 14.48
C GLY A 156 31.48 -16.26 13.19
#